data_aa605f03fac6eac8dd2fe630d17546fe
#
_entry.id   aa605f03fac6eac8dd2fe630d17546fe
#
_cell.length_a   1.000
_cell.length_b   1.000
_cell.length_c   1.000
_cell.angle_alpha   90.00
_cell.angle_beta   90.00
_cell.angle_gamma   90.00
#
_symmetry.space_group_name_H-M   'P 1'
#
loop_
_entity.id
_entity.type
_entity.pdbx_description
1 polymer ?
#
loop_
_entity_poly.entity_id
_entity_poly.type
_entity_poly.pdbx_seq_one_letter_code
_entity_poly.pdbx_strand_id
1 'polypeptide(L)'
;MAYEFRLPDLGEGLTEAEIAGWLVAEGDEVDEDQPLVEVQTDKTTVEIPSPRAGTVLKILVEEGDVARVGAVIVVIGEAGEQLLRAVDGGKQAEPASEPIVAVVPADPEAAVRATPAVRQLARELGVELVGLGGSGPGGRIVEDDVRAAASATATTQDGRRVPVRGIRRAIVEQVTRTHREVPAVTFVEECDFTGVDLGLLVPLAIHAAAGALVPFPELNARLDGDDIVLLDRVDVGVAVQTDDGLVVPVVRGCERRSVPEIAVEVRRLADGARAGSLTAEELRDSTFTVTSAGKLGGLFVTPLVNHPEVAILGLHRIADRAVVRDGQVVVRKIGNVSVSFDHRVVDGARAAEFCLEVIERLQSAADRPT
;
A
#
# COMPACT_ATOMS: atom_id res chain seq x y z
N MET A 1 -32.26 2.04 -33.36
CA MET A 1 -32.01 2.81 -32.12
C MET A 1 -30.70 2.34 -31.50
N ALA A 2 -29.78 3.23 -31.27
CA ALA A 2 -28.50 2.93 -30.66
C ALA A 2 -28.70 2.37 -29.23
N TYR A 3 -27.99 1.31 -28.91
CA TYR A 3 -28.02 0.62 -27.63
C TYR A 3 -26.77 0.95 -26.85
N GLU A 4 -26.94 1.49 -25.64
CA GLU A 4 -25.84 1.78 -24.70
C GLU A 4 -25.52 0.52 -23.89
N PHE A 5 -24.41 -0.12 -24.19
CA PHE A 5 -23.98 -1.28 -23.42
C PHE A 5 -23.19 -0.82 -22.19
N ARG A 6 -23.64 -1.30 -21.04
CA ARG A 6 -23.06 -0.96 -19.73
C ARG A 6 -22.26 -2.12 -19.18
N LEU A 7 -21.16 -1.81 -18.49
CA LEU A 7 -20.38 -2.81 -17.79
C LEU A 7 -21.27 -3.59 -16.81
N PRO A 8 -21.51 -4.89 -17.02
CA PRO A 8 -22.35 -5.68 -16.14
C PRO A 8 -21.68 -5.91 -14.78
N ASP A 9 -22.46 -6.30 -13.79
CA ASP A 9 -21.96 -6.82 -12.52
C ASP A 9 -21.35 -8.21 -12.78
N LEU A 10 -20.03 -8.30 -12.62
CA LEU A 10 -19.26 -9.54 -12.85
C LEU A 10 -19.27 -10.48 -11.63
N GLY A 11 -20.01 -10.14 -10.57
CA GLY A 11 -20.06 -10.88 -9.33
C GLY A 11 -18.99 -10.43 -8.32
N GLU A 12 -18.94 -11.09 -7.16
CA GLU A 12 -17.95 -10.86 -6.08
C GLU A 12 -17.95 -9.43 -5.47
N GLY A 13 -18.98 -8.61 -5.71
CA GLY A 13 -19.11 -7.27 -5.12
C GLY A 13 -18.15 -6.23 -5.69
N LEU A 14 -17.66 -6.45 -6.93
CA LEU A 14 -16.82 -5.49 -7.65
C LEU A 14 -17.61 -4.23 -7.98
N THR A 15 -17.06 -3.06 -7.67
CA THR A 15 -17.64 -1.75 -7.99
C THR A 15 -17.09 -1.14 -9.27
N GLU A 16 -15.90 -1.62 -9.72
CA GLU A 16 -15.18 -1.15 -10.90
C GLU A 16 -14.27 -2.25 -11.45
N ALA A 17 -13.92 -2.18 -12.75
CA ALA A 17 -13.00 -3.10 -13.39
C ALA A 17 -12.21 -2.40 -14.51
N GLU A 18 -10.99 -2.87 -14.81
CA GLU A 18 -10.10 -2.32 -15.83
C GLU A 18 -10.40 -2.96 -17.20
N ILE A 19 -10.45 -2.17 -18.27
CA ILE A 19 -10.57 -2.67 -19.63
C ILE A 19 -9.19 -3.20 -20.07
N ALA A 20 -9.04 -4.51 -20.11
CA ALA A 20 -7.79 -5.16 -20.49
C ALA A 20 -7.53 -5.09 -22.01
N GLY A 21 -8.58 -5.11 -22.81
CA GLY A 21 -8.49 -4.97 -24.25
C GLY A 21 -9.85 -5.01 -24.95
N TRP A 22 -9.95 -4.36 -26.11
CA TRP A 22 -11.11 -4.44 -26.99
C TRP A 22 -10.88 -5.50 -28.06
N LEU A 23 -11.82 -6.42 -28.21
CA LEU A 23 -11.77 -7.47 -29.24
C LEU A 23 -12.41 -7.02 -30.57
N VAL A 24 -12.97 -5.81 -30.59
CA VAL A 24 -13.64 -5.17 -31.72
C VAL A 24 -13.23 -3.70 -31.83
N ALA A 25 -13.35 -3.12 -33.04
CA ALA A 25 -13.09 -1.71 -33.30
C ALA A 25 -14.39 -0.95 -33.63
N GLU A 26 -14.33 0.39 -33.52
CA GLU A 26 -15.44 1.24 -33.99
C GLU A 26 -15.67 1.02 -35.50
N GLY A 27 -16.92 0.71 -35.87
CA GLY A 27 -17.32 0.39 -37.23
C GLY A 27 -17.44 -1.11 -37.51
N ASP A 28 -17.01 -1.99 -36.63
CA ASP A 28 -17.14 -3.44 -36.81
C ASP A 28 -18.58 -3.89 -36.57
N GLU A 29 -19.02 -4.89 -37.38
CA GLU A 29 -20.25 -5.61 -37.13
C GLU A 29 -20.03 -6.72 -36.11
N VAL A 30 -20.94 -6.83 -35.16
CA VAL A 30 -20.86 -7.82 -34.09
C VAL A 30 -22.17 -8.60 -34.02
N ASP A 31 -22.06 -9.89 -33.77
CA ASP A 31 -23.22 -10.77 -33.52
C ASP A 31 -23.57 -10.77 -32.02
N GLU A 32 -24.83 -11.19 -31.71
CA GLU A 32 -25.23 -11.46 -30.33
C GLU A 32 -24.35 -12.60 -29.76
N ASP A 33 -23.89 -12.45 -28.50
CA ASP A 33 -22.98 -13.34 -27.80
C ASP A 33 -21.53 -13.36 -28.34
N GLN A 34 -21.17 -12.53 -29.30
CA GLN A 34 -19.79 -12.39 -29.75
C GLN A 34 -18.96 -11.64 -28.68
N PRO A 35 -17.75 -12.11 -28.31
CA PRO A 35 -16.87 -11.39 -27.40
C PRO A 35 -16.55 -9.97 -27.87
N LEU A 36 -16.78 -8.97 -26.99
CA LEU A 36 -16.58 -7.54 -27.29
C LEU A 36 -15.34 -6.98 -26.62
N VAL A 37 -15.17 -7.30 -25.35
CA VAL A 37 -14.16 -6.65 -24.50
C VAL A 37 -13.66 -7.64 -23.45
N GLU A 38 -12.37 -7.60 -23.21
CA GLU A 38 -11.70 -8.27 -22.08
C GLU A 38 -11.62 -7.30 -20.90
N VAL A 39 -12.11 -7.73 -19.76
CA VAL A 39 -12.12 -6.94 -18.52
C VAL A 39 -11.31 -7.65 -17.47
N GLN A 40 -10.33 -6.96 -16.89
CA GLN A 40 -9.50 -7.48 -15.83
C GLN A 40 -10.11 -7.14 -14.47
N THR A 41 -10.35 -8.19 -13.68
CA THR A 41 -10.69 -8.09 -12.27
C THR A 41 -9.43 -8.28 -11.42
N ASP A 42 -9.52 -8.16 -10.11
CA ASP A 42 -8.41 -8.40 -9.18
C ASP A 42 -7.85 -9.84 -9.22
N LYS A 43 -8.62 -10.79 -9.79
CA LYS A 43 -8.27 -12.24 -9.79
C LYS A 43 -8.15 -12.85 -11.18
N THR A 44 -8.92 -12.39 -12.16
CA THR A 44 -8.96 -12.99 -13.51
C THR A 44 -9.32 -11.97 -14.58
N THR A 45 -9.00 -12.30 -15.84
CA THR A 45 -9.54 -11.59 -17.03
C THR A 45 -10.78 -12.32 -17.51
N VAL A 46 -11.86 -11.60 -17.75
CA VAL A 46 -13.16 -12.13 -18.20
C VAL A 46 -13.54 -11.46 -19.51
N GLU A 47 -13.91 -12.28 -20.52
CA GLU A 47 -14.48 -11.78 -21.77
C GLU A 47 -15.98 -11.46 -21.59
N ILE A 48 -16.39 -10.27 -22.02
CA ILE A 48 -17.79 -9.86 -21.97
C ILE A 48 -18.36 -9.88 -23.40
N PRO A 49 -19.42 -10.69 -23.63
CA PRO A 49 -20.04 -10.81 -24.94
C PRO A 49 -21.00 -9.65 -25.24
N SER A 50 -21.29 -9.44 -26.54
CA SER A 50 -22.27 -8.50 -26.99
C SER A 50 -23.70 -8.95 -26.61
N PRO A 51 -24.54 -8.07 -26.04
CA PRO A 51 -25.92 -8.42 -25.71
C PRO A 51 -26.86 -8.43 -26.92
N ARG A 52 -26.37 -8.03 -28.09
CA ARG A 52 -27.16 -7.98 -29.35
C ARG A 52 -26.26 -7.83 -30.58
N ALA A 53 -26.76 -8.23 -31.70
CA ALA A 53 -26.13 -7.96 -33.00
C ALA A 53 -26.28 -6.49 -33.41
N GLY A 54 -25.26 -5.95 -34.11
CA GLY A 54 -25.24 -4.58 -34.64
C GLY A 54 -23.84 -4.11 -34.99
N THR A 55 -23.71 -2.82 -35.30
CA THR A 55 -22.43 -2.18 -35.58
C THR A 55 -21.94 -1.44 -34.33
N VAL A 56 -20.67 -1.55 -33.99
CA VAL A 56 -20.01 -0.77 -32.92
C VAL A 56 -19.94 0.68 -33.37
N LEU A 57 -20.80 1.53 -32.84
CA LEU A 57 -20.85 2.94 -33.21
C LEU A 57 -19.80 3.78 -32.53
N LYS A 58 -19.54 3.49 -31.24
CA LYS A 58 -18.55 4.23 -30.44
C LYS A 58 -18.11 3.44 -29.25
N ILE A 59 -16.81 3.44 -28.98
CA ILE A 59 -16.17 2.98 -27.76
C ILE A 59 -15.97 4.21 -26.85
N LEU A 60 -16.43 4.14 -25.59
CA LEU A 60 -16.45 5.26 -24.65
C LEU A 60 -15.39 5.15 -23.57
N VAL A 61 -14.76 4.00 -23.42
CA VAL A 61 -13.70 3.71 -22.43
C VAL A 61 -12.52 3.10 -23.17
N GLU A 62 -11.34 3.66 -23.01
CA GLU A 62 -10.12 3.19 -23.69
C GLU A 62 -9.52 1.96 -22.97
N GLU A 63 -8.66 1.24 -23.69
CA GLU A 63 -7.87 0.13 -23.13
C GLU A 63 -6.94 0.66 -22.04
N GLY A 64 -6.93 -0.01 -20.86
CA GLY A 64 -6.20 0.40 -19.66
C GLY A 64 -6.95 1.36 -18.73
N ASP A 65 -8.17 1.78 -19.11
CA ASP A 65 -9.02 2.61 -18.25
C ASP A 65 -9.89 1.77 -17.30
N VAL A 66 -10.19 2.33 -16.13
CA VAL A 66 -11.06 1.71 -15.14
C VAL A 66 -12.51 2.21 -15.32
N ALA A 67 -13.41 1.27 -15.61
CA ALA A 67 -14.84 1.54 -15.73
C ALA A 67 -15.60 1.06 -14.48
N ARG A 68 -16.58 1.84 -14.02
CA ARG A 68 -17.48 1.42 -12.93
C ARG A 68 -18.57 0.50 -13.45
N VAL A 69 -18.99 -0.45 -12.63
CA VAL A 69 -20.17 -1.28 -12.90
C VAL A 69 -21.39 -0.38 -13.16
N GLY A 70 -22.07 -0.63 -14.28
CA GLY A 70 -23.18 0.20 -14.77
C GLY A 70 -22.79 1.40 -15.64
N ALA A 71 -21.51 1.73 -15.80
CA ALA A 71 -21.05 2.75 -16.74
C ALA A 71 -21.23 2.28 -18.19
N VAL A 72 -21.58 3.18 -19.11
CA VAL A 72 -21.67 2.89 -20.55
C VAL A 72 -20.26 2.77 -21.10
N ILE A 73 -19.92 1.60 -21.66
CA ILE A 73 -18.57 1.33 -22.19
C ILE A 73 -18.53 1.36 -23.73
N VAL A 74 -19.63 0.94 -24.39
CA VAL A 74 -19.72 0.94 -25.85
C VAL A 74 -21.16 1.18 -26.31
N VAL A 75 -21.32 1.75 -27.50
CA VAL A 75 -22.62 1.98 -28.13
C VAL A 75 -22.71 1.12 -29.40
N ILE A 76 -23.75 0.30 -29.50
CA ILE A 76 -24.04 -0.61 -30.62
C ILE A 76 -25.36 -0.16 -31.32
N GLY A 77 -25.36 -0.05 -32.64
CA GLY A 77 -26.52 0.37 -33.39
C GLY A 77 -26.51 -0.05 -34.86
N GLU A 78 -27.35 0.54 -35.71
CA GLU A 78 -27.35 0.28 -37.16
C GLU A 78 -26.31 1.18 -37.85
N ALA A 79 -25.65 0.67 -38.92
CA ALA A 79 -24.64 1.40 -39.67
C ALA A 79 -25.21 2.72 -40.22
N GLY A 80 -24.62 3.85 -39.81
CA GLY A 80 -25.03 5.20 -40.23
C GLY A 80 -26.01 5.91 -39.26
N GLU A 81 -26.34 5.34 -38.13
CA GLU A 81 -27.16 5.98 -37.10
C GLU A 81 -26.36 7.07 -36.39
N GLN A 82 -26.77 8.35 -36.48
CA GLN A 82 -26.11 9.45 -35.80
C GLN A 82 -26.44 9.43 -34.32
N LEU A 83 -25.39 9.48 -33.48
CA LEU A 83 -25.50 9.66 -32.03
C LEU A 83 -26.12 11.03 -31.72
N LEU A 84 -27.41 11.07 -31.37
CA LEU A 84 -28.15 12.30 -31.05
C LEU A 84 -27.98 12.78 -29.60
N ARG A 85 -27.14 12.13 -28.77
CA ARG A 85 -26.78 12.62 -27.41
C ARG A 85 -25.39 12.20 -27.04
N ALA A 86 -24.55 13.18 -26.71
CA ALA A 86 -23.33 12.96 -25.96
C ALA A 86 -23.72 12.51 -24.55
N VAL A 87 -23.36 11.28 -24.18
CA VAL A 87 -23.53 10.78 -22.82
C VAL A 87 -22.30 11.15 -22.04
N ASP A 88 -22.47 12.14 -21.16
CA ASP A 88 -21.45 12.58 -20.21
C ASP A 88 -21.34 11.55 -19.06
N GLY A 89 -20.12 11.11 -18.77
CA GLY A 89 -19.84 10.10 -17.75
C GLY A 89 -20.16 10.59 -16.34
N GLY A 90 -21.14 9.99 -15.73
CA GLY A 90 -21.35 9.80 -14.31
C GLY A 90 -21.27 10.99 -13.35
N LYS A 91 -22.42 11.65 -13.08
CA LYS A 91 -22.72 12.23 -11.77
C LYS A 91 -24.17 11.97 -11.38
N GLN A 92 -24.34 11.54 -10.13
CA GLN A 92 -25.59 11.17 -9.50
C GLN A 92 -26.66 12.26 -9.59
N ALA A 93 -27.93 11.85 -9.85
CA ALA A 93 -29.12 12.65 -9.68
C ALA A 93 -29.80 12.25 -8.37
N GLU A 94 -30.02 13.19 -7.46
CA GLU A 94 -31.03 13.13 -6.41
C GLU A 94 -32.35 13.75 -6.88
N PRO A 95 -33.51 13.39 -6.26
CA PRO A 95 -34.81 13.54 -6.89
C PRO A 95 -35.41 14.96 -6.84
N ALA A 96 -36.24 15.20 -7.82
CA ALA A 96 -36.89 16.44 -8.18
C ALA A 96 -37.83 17.02 -7.12
N SER A 97 -37.82 18.34 -6.98
CA SER A 97 -38.95 19.17 -6.55
C SER A 97 -39.14 20.34 -7.52
N GLU A 98 -40.40 20.69 -7.71
CA GLU A 98 -41.03 21.47 -8.79
C GLU A 98 -40.65 22.96 -8.91
N PRO A 99 -41.13 23.67 -9.94
CA PRO A 99 -40.36 24.67 -10.66
C PRO A 99 -40.59 26.12 -10.12
N ILE A 100 -39.49 26.85 -9.99
CA ILE A 100 -39.54 28.31 -9.91
C ILE A 100 -38.86 28.86 -11.16
N VAL A 101 -39.61 29.66 -11.90
CA VAL A 101 -39.12 30.41 -13.07
C VAL A 101 -38.00 31.35 -12.61
N ALA A 102 -36.80 31.11 -13.03
CA ALA A 102 -35.69 32.01 -12.85
C ALA A 102 -34.93 32.22 -14.18
N VAL A 103 -34.67 33.44 -14.44
CA VAL A 103 -33.87 34.06 -15.49
C VAL A 103 -32.59 33.25 -15.75
N VAL A 104 -32.36 32.88 -17.01
CA VAL A 104 -31.16 32.20 -17.50
C VAL A 104 -29.96 33.12 -17.31
N PRO A 105 -28.95 32.74 -16.48
CA PRO A 105 -27.64 33.41 -16.57
C PRO A 105 -26.92 32.88 -17.80
N ALA A 106 -26.35 33.79 -18.61
CA ALA A 106 -25.48 33.43 -19.72
C ALA A 106 -24.33 32.56 -19.23
N ASP A 107 -24.11 31.42 -19.90
CA ASP A 107 -23.03 30.46 -19.65
C ASP A 107 -21.67 31.21 -19.65
N PRO A 108 -20.95 31.28 -18.54
CA PRO A 108 -19.67 31.97 -18.49
C PRO A 108 -18.58 31.34 -19.38
N GLU A 109 -18.71 30.06 -19.76
CA GLU A 109 -17.83 29.42 -20.73
C GLU A 109 -18.05 29.92 -22.18
N ALA A 110 -19.23 30.41 -22.52
CA ALA A 110 -19.53 30.92 -23.86
C ALA A 110 -18.76 32.20 -24.20
N ALA A 111 -18.26 32.95 -23.20
CA ALA A 111 -17.48 34.18 -23.37
C ALA A 111 -15.97 33.92 -23.61
N VAL A 112 -15.46 32.69 -23.38
CA VAL A 112 -14.04 32.33 -23.51
C VAL A 112 -13.69 32.04 -24.97
N ARG A 113 -12.83 32.85 -25.58
CA ARG A 113 -12.36 32.68 -26.96
C ARG A 113 -11.21 31.66 -27.00
N ALA A 114 -11.51 30.35 -27.10
CA ALA A 114 -10.57 29.27 -27.25
C ALA A 114 -11.04 28.25 -28.28
N THR A 115 -10.10 27.61 -29.00
CA THR A 115 -10.40 26.54 -29.95
C THR A 115 -10.81 25.25 -29.20
N PRO A 116 -11.52 24.30 -29.85
CA PRO A 116 -11.82 23.02 -29.21
C PRO A 116 -10.57 22.27 -28.69
N ALA A 117 -9.46 22.28 -29.45
CA ALA A 117 -8.20 21.69 -29.03
C ALA A 117 -7.62 22.34 -27.76
N VAL A 118 -7.69 23.67 -27.65
CA VAL A 118 -7.24 24.41 -26.46
C VAL A 118 -8.13 24.12 -25.25
N ARG A 119 -9.44 23.96 -25.44
CA ARG A 119 -10.37 23.56 -24.37
C ARG A 119 -10.11 22.13 -23.88
N GLN A 120 -9.76 21.22 -24.81
CA GLN A 120 -9.38 19.86 -24.47
C GLN A 120 -8.07 19.86 -23.67
N LEU A 121 -7.03 20.53 -24.14
CA LEU A 121 -5.75 20.65 -23.44
C LEU A 121 -5.91 21.27 -22.04
N ALA A 122 -6.80 22.26 -21.88
CA ALA A 122 -7.09 22.86 -20.58
C ALA A 122 -7.72 21.86 -19.60
N ARG A 123 -8.64 20.99 -20.09
CA ARG A 123 -9.22 19.91 -19.26
C ARG A 123 -8.17 18.86 -18.87
N GLU A 124 -7.34 18.43 -19.82
CA GLU A 124 -6.24 17.47 -19.57
C GLU A 124 -5.23 18.00 -18.52
N LEU A 125 -4.98 19.32 -18.55
CA LEU A 125 -4.04 19.96 -17.63
C LEU A 125 -4.71 20.54 -16.36
N GLY A 126 -6.04 20.41 -16.22
CA GLY A 126 -6.78 20.95 -15.06
C GLY A 126 -6.77 22.47 -14.95
N VAL A 127 -6.69 23.18 -16.08
CA VAL A 127 -6.64 24.66 -16.13
C VAL A 127 -8.01 25.23 -16.43
N GLU A 128 -8.52 26.12 -15.55
CA GLU A 128 -9.72 26.90 -15.83
C GLU A 128 -9.43 27.99 -16.86
N LEU A 129 -10.20 28.01 -17.96
CA LEU A 129 -10.06 29.02 -19.01
C LEU A 129 -10.73 30.35 -18.67
N VAL A 130 -11.66 30.35 -17.70
CA VAL A 130 -12.34 31.57 -17.24
C VAL A 130 -11.35 32.44 -16.47
N GLY A 131 -11.13 33.67 -16.95
CA GLY A 131 -10.15 34.59 -16.35
C GLY A 131 -8.72 34.47 -16.88
N LEU A 132 -8.44 33.49 -17.79
CA LEU A 132 -7.12 33.36 -18.43
C LEU A 132 -7.01 34.39 -19.58
N GLY A 133 -5.94 35.20 -19.54
CA GLY A 133 -5.65 36.17 -20.61
C GLY A 133 -5.09 35.41 -21.84
N GLY A 134 -5.78 35.55 -23.00
CA GLY A 134 -5.29 34.95 -24.25
C GLY A 134 -4.28 35.82 -24.97
N SER A 135 -3.13 35.26 -25.36
CA SER A 135 -2.06 35.91 -26.14
C SER A 135 -2.28 35.89 -27.66
N GLY A 136 -3.26 35.13 -28.14
CA GLY A 136 -3.57 34.98 -29.55
C GLY A 136 -4.35 36.16 -30.14
N PRO A 137 -4.54 36.20 -31.49
CA PRO A 137 -5.23 37.28 -32.19
C PRO A 137 -6.64 37.54 -31.66
N GLY A 138 -6.93 38.80 -31.30
CA GLY A 138 -8.21 39.21 -30.72
C GLY A 138 -8.46 38.72 -29.29
N GLY A 139 -7.40 38.42 -28.50
CA GLY A 139 -7.52 37.95 -27.11
C GLY A 139 -7.93 36.48 -27.02
N ARG A 140 -7.66 35.69 -28.05
CA ARG A 140 -7.94 34.26 -28.04
C ARG A 140 -6.88 33.51 -27.22
N ILE A 141 -7.33 32.61 -26.36
CA ILE A 141 -6.46 31.73 -25.61
C ILE A 141 -5.87 30.68 -26.57
N VAL A 142 -4.53 30.53 -26.55
CA VAL A 142 -3.75 29.57 -27.32
C VAL A 142 -3.17 28.49 -26.41
N GLU A 143 -2.61 27.43 -26.99
CA GLU A 143 -2.05 26.30 -26.21
C GLU A 143 -0.95 26.73 -25.23
N ASP A 144 -0.11 27.69 -25.65
CA ASP A 144 0.98 28.20 -24.81
C ASP A 144 0.47 28.92 -23.56
N ASP A 145 -0.67 29.61 -23.63
CA ASP A 145 -1.30 30.25 -22.47
C ASP A 145 -1.77 29.20 -21.46
N VAL A 146 -2.37 28.11 -21.95
CA VAL A 146 -2.83 27.00 -21.11
C VAL A 146 -1.64 26.29 -20.46
N ARG A 147 -0.57 26.02 -21.22
CA ARG A 147 0.65 25.41 -20.68
C ARG A 147 1.37 26.31 -19.68
N ALA A 148 1.40 27.61 -19.92
CA ALA A 148 1.95 28.58 -18.98
C ALA A 148 1.13 28.65 -17.70
N ALA A 149 -0.21 28.66 -17.79
CA ALA A 149 -1.10 28.63 -16.64
C ALA A 149 -0.98 27.31 -15.85
N ALA A 150 -0.91 26.17 -16.53
CA ALA A 150 -0.65 24.86 -15.91
C ALA A 150 0.70 24.85 -15.16
N SER A 151 1.75 25.43 -15.77
CA SER A 151 3.06 25.57 -15.13
C SER A 151 3.03 26.51 -13.94
N ALA A 152 2.27 27.63 -14.01
CA ALA A 152 2.07 28.55 -12.90
C ALA A 152 1.27 27.91 -11.76
N THR A 153 0.23 27.12 -12.07
CA THR A 153 -0.55 26.36 -11.07
C THR A 153 0.30 25.26 -10.41
N ALA A 154 1.21 24.63 -11.17
CA ALA A 154 2.18 23.69 -10.61
C ALA A 154 3.20 24.37 -9.68
N THR A 155 3.43 25.66 -9.82
CA THR A 155 4.37 26.45 -8.98
C THR A 155 3.74 26.92 -7.67
N THR A 156 2.42 26.87 -7.51
CA THR A 156 1.71 27.26 -6.27
C THR A 156 1.58 26.14 -5.24
N GLN A 157 2.15 24.94 -5.47
CA GLN A 157 2.34 23.98 -4.39
C GLN A 157 3.59 24.36 -3.61
N ASP A 158 3.40 24.93 -2.41
CA ASP A 158 4.46 25.14 -1.43
C ASP A 158 5.21 23.80 -1.19
N GLY A 159 6.44 23.71 -1.67
CA GLY A 159 7.31 22.56 -1.41
C GLY A 159 8.05 22.00 -2.62
N ARG A 160 9.20 21.41 -2.32
CA ARG A 160 10.02 20.70 -3.30
C ARG A 160 9.46 19.28 -3.51
N ARG A 161 9.08 18.93 -4.72
CA ARG A 161 8.68 17.56 -5.08
C ARG A 161 9.92 16.67 -5.23
N VAL A 162 9.93 15.54 -4.52
CA VAL A 162 10.96 14.50 -4.66
C VAL A 162 10.28 13.22 -5.15
N PRO A 163 10.65 12.70 -6.34
CA PRO A 163 10.06 11.47 -6.86
C PRO A 163 10.36 10.27 -5.97
N VAL A 164 9.36 9.44 -5.71
CA VAL A 164 9.51 8.17 -5.00
C VAL A 164 10.00 7.12 -5.99
N ARG A 165 11.24 6.62 -5.81
CA ARG A 165 11.90 5.66 -6.71
C ARG A 165 12.66 4.60 -5.92
N GLY A 166 13.01 3.48 -6.59
CA GLY A 166 13.85 2.41 -6.02
C GLY A 166 13.31 1.87 -4.70
N ILE A 167 14.20 1.68 -3.73
CA ILE A 167 13.87 1.14 -2.40
C ILE A 167 12.73 1.92 -1.73
N ARG A 168 12.69 3.25 -1.87
CA ARG A 168 11.63 4.08 -1.29
C ARG A 168 10.25 3.74 -1.85
N ARG A 169 10.16 3.40 -3.15
CA ARG A 169 8.90 2.96 -3.76
C ARG A 169 8.44 1.61 -3.18
N ALA A 170 9.35 0.64 -3.09
CA ALA A 170 9.04 -0.65 -2.46
C ALA A 170 8.57 -0.50 -1.01
N ILE A 171 9.19 0.40 -0.23
CA ILE A 171 8.76 0.72 1.14
C ILE A 171 7.33 1.29 1.14
N VAL A 172 7.01 2.23 0.25
CA VAL A 172 5.66 2.83 0.17
C VAL A 172 4.61 1.75 -0.14
N GLU A 173 4.88 0.88 -1.11
CA GLU A 173 3.98 -0.21 -1.49
C GLU A 173 3.78 -1.19 -0.33
N GLN A 174 4.87 -1.68 0.28
CA GLN A 174 4.83 -2.63 1.39
C GLN A 174 4.12 -2.06 2.64
N VAL A 175 4.47 -0.85 3.06
CA VAL A 175 3.88 -0.22 4.25
C VAL A 175 2.39 0.09 4.02
N THR A 176 2.02 0.54 2.82
CA THR A 176 0.62 0.78 2.47
C THR A 176 -0.18 -0.51 2.50
N ARG A 177 0.36 -1.61 1.94
CA ARG A 177 -0.27 -2.94 2.00
C ARG A 177 -0.47 -3.38 3.45
N THR A 178 0.60 -3.39 4.25
CA THR A 178 0.52 -3.77 5.67
C THR A 178 -0.57 -2.98 6.41
N HIS A 179 -0.63 -1.67 6.21
CA HIS A 179 -1.60 -0.82 6.91
C HIS A 179 -3.05 -1.10 6.49
N ARG A 180 -3.28 -1.54 5.25
CA ARG A 180 -4.62 -1.88 4.76
C ARG A 180 -5.06 -3.28 5.17
N GLU A 181 -4.13 -4.25 5.14
CA GLU A 181 -4.45 -5.68 5.27
C GLU A 181 -4.32 -6.20 6.69
N VAL A 182 -3.48 -5.58 7.55
CA VAL A 182 -3.18 -6.07 8.89
C VAL A 182 -3.78 -5.17 9.96
N PRO A 183 -4.88 -5.59 10.64
CA PRO A 183 -5.39 -4.90 11.83
C PRO A 183 -4.45 -5.18 13.01
N ALA A 184 -3.34 -4.43 13.08
CA ALA A 184 -2.29 -4.66 14.04
C ALA A 184 -2.65 -4.13 15.43
N VAL A 185 -2.34 -4.94 16.46
CA VAL A 185 -2.33 -4.55 17.87
C VAL A 185 -0.91 -4.66 18.40
N THR A 186 -0.53 -3.81 19.35
CA THR A 186 0.79 -3.85 19.97
C THR A 186 0.67 -4.06 21.47
N PHE A 187 1.28 -5.12 21.97
CA PHE A 187 1.52 -5.34 23.40
C PHE A 187 2.91 -4.79 23.76
N VAL A 188 3.06 -4.12 24.89
CA VAL A 188 4.33 -3.56 25.36
C VAL A 188 4.53 -3.93 26.81
N GLU A 189 5.75 -4.41 27.14
CA GLU A 189 6.13 -4.78 28.51
C GLU A 189 7.51 -4.26 28.85
N GLU A 190 7.73 -3.97 30.15
CA GLU A 190 9.00 -3.51 30.67
C GLU A 190 9.95 -4.71 30.88
N CYS A 191 11.21 -4.56 30.50
CA CYS A 191 12.26 -5.57 30.67
C CYS A 191 13.46 -5.00 31.44
N ASP A 192 13.97 -5.75 32.40
CA ASP A 192 15.21 -5.46 33.11
C ASP A 192 16.40 -6.07 32.35
N PHE A 193 17.18 -5.22 31.71
CA PHE A 193 18.36 -5.59 30.90
C PHE A 193 19.68 -5.49 31.70
N THR A 194 19.63 -5.37 33.04
CA THR A 194 20.85 -5.08 33.86
C THR A 194 21.92 -6.13 33.67
N GLY A 195 21.56 -7.42 33.51
CA GLY A 195 22.53 -8.50 33.26
C GLY A 195 22.76 -8.80 31.78
N VAL A 196 22.06 -8.15 30.88
CA VAL A 196 22.12 -8.46 29.43
C VAL A 196 23.29 -7.74 28.78
N ASP A 197 24.10 -8.45 27.98
CA ASP A 197 25.12 -7.82 27.15
C ASP A 197 24.46 -7.01 26.01
N LEU A 198 24.42 -5.70 26.19
CA LEU A 198 23.83 -4.78 25.21
C LEU A 198 24.61 -4.73 23.89
N GLY A 199 25.88 -5.18 23.86
CA GLY A 199 26.63 -5.36 22.60
C GLY A 199 26.11 -6.50 21.73
N LEU A 200 25.42 -7.48 22.34
CA LEU A 200 24.80 -8.62 21.69
C LEU A 200 23.27 -8.56 21.75
N LEU A 201 22.67 -7.42 22.08
CA LEU A 201 21.22 -7.29 22.30
C LEU A 201 20.38 -7.85 21.16
N VAL A 202 20.68 -7.47 19.92
CA VAL A 202 19.91 -7.94 18.74
C VAL A 202 20.09 -9.44 18.51
N PRO A 203 21.30 -10.02 18.48
CA PRO A 203 21.50 -11.46 18.45
C PRO A 203 20.80 -12.24 19.57
N LEU A 204 20.85 -11.73 20.80
CA LEU A 204 20.15 -12.32 21.95
C LEU A 204 18.65 -12.29 21.78
N ALA A 205 18.09 -11.18 21.28
CA ALA A 205 16.65 -11.06 21.03
C ALA A 205 16.17 -11.99 19.91
N ILE A 206 16.97 -12.14 18.84
CA ILE A 206 16.68 -13.10 17.76
C ILE A 206 16.66 -14.54 18.32
N HIS A 207 17.67 -14.90 19.10
CA HIS A 207 17.76 -16.25 19.69
C HIS A 207 16.63 -16.49 20.69
N ALA A 208 16.30 -15.52 21.53
CA ALA A 208 15.18 -15.60 22.48
C ALA A 208 13.84 -15.73 21.75
N ALA A 209 13.60 -14.90 20.73
CA ALA A 209 12.38 -14.95 19.92
C ALA A 209 12.25 -16.30 19.18
N ALA A 210 13.34 -16.77 18.54
CA ALA A 210 13.33 -18.06 17.85
C ALA A 210 12.98 -19.24 18.79
N GLY A 211 13.50 -19.22 20.01
CA GLY A 211 13.15 -20.21 21.03
C GLY A 211 11.72 -20.06 21.56
N ALA A 212 11.23 -18.82 21.67
CA ALA A 212 9.85 -18.53 22.09
C ALA A 212 8.81 -18.89 21.02
N LEU A 213 9.13 -18.79 19.73
CA LEU A 213 8.22 -19.15 18.63
C LEU A 213 7.84 -20.64 18.61
N VAL A 214 8.65 -21.51 19.22
CA VAL A 214 8.34 -22.97 19.28
C VAL A 214 7.04 -23.25 20.02
N PRO A 215 6.79 -22.77 21.25
CA PRO A 215 5.51 -22.93 21.93
C PRO A 215 4.40 -21.97 21.47
N PHE A 216 4.72 -21.00 20.59
CA PHE A 216 3.78 -20.01 20.05
C PHE A 216 3.80 -20.00 18.51
N PRO A 217 3.47 -21.11 17.84
CA PRO A 217 3.61 -21.25 16.39
C PRO A 217 2.73 -20.28 15.59
N GLU A 218 1.62 -19.80 16.15
CA GLU A 218 0.73 -18.82 15.54
C GLU A 218 1.38 -17.44 15.30
N LEU A 219 2.47 -17.10 16.04
CA LEU A 219 3.25 -15.91 15.78
C LEU A 219 4.32 -16.12 14.69
N ASN A 220 4.57 -17.38 14.29
CA ASN A 220 5.45 -17.76 13.17
C ASN A 220 4.60 -18.32 12.03
N ALA A 221 3.64 -17.54 11.56
CA ALA A 221 2.63 -17.97 10.60
C ALA A 221 2.39 -16.91 9.51
N ARG A 222 1.55 -17.25 8.56
CA ARG A 222 0.98 -16.34 7.56
C ARG A 222 -0.51 -16.57 7.47
N LEU A 223 -1.28 -15.51 7.22
CA LEU A 223 -2.67 -15.61 6.83
C LEU A 223 -2.73 -15.68 5.30
N ASP A 224 -3.24 -16.78 4.75
CA ASP A 224 -3.41 -17.00 3.32
C ASP A 224 -4.88 -17.33 3.02
N GLY A 225 -5.61 -16.33 2.50
CA GLY A 225 -7.05 -16.40 2.39
C GLY A 225 -7.72 -16.66 3.73
N ASP A 226 -8.39 -17.79 3.86
CA ASP A 226 -9.09 -18.22 5.08
C ASP A 226 -8.24 -19.16 5.96
N ASP A 227 -6.98 -19.45 5.57
CA ASP A 227 -6.12 -20.38 6.26
C ASP A 227 -4.98 -19.68 7.01
N ILE A 228 -4.70 -20.13 8.24
CA ILE A 228 -3.49 -19.78 8.97
C ILE A 228 -2.43 -20.86 8.68
N VAL A 229 -1.39 -20.47 7.94
CA VAL A 229 -0.27 -21.34 7.58
C VAL A 229 0.83 -21.21 8.62
N LEU A 230 0.97 -22.21 9.49
CA LEU A 230 2.06 -22.29 10.47
C LEU A 230 3.37 -22.71 9.77
N LEU A 231 4.46 -22.00 10.06
CA LEU A 231 5.74 -22.21 9.40
C LEU A 231 6.69 -23.03 10.29
N ASP A 232 7.25 -24.13 9.75
CA ASP A 232 8.16 -25.03 10.49
C ASP A 232 9.57 -24.45 10.64
N ARG A 233 9.92 -23.43 9.85
CA ARG A 233 11.23 -22.74 9.89
C ARG A 233 11.12 -21.41 10.62
N VAL A 234 12.19 -20.98 11.27
CA VAL A 234 12.28 -19.66 11.91
C VAL A 234 13.37 -18.84 11.21
N ASP A 235 12.96 -18.01 10.27
CA ASP A 235 13.81 -17.09 9.51
C ASP A 235 13.51 -15.67 9.95
N VAL A 236 14.43 -15.05 10.70
CA VAL A 236 14.17 -13.77 11.34
C VAL A 236 14.69 -12.61 10.51
N GLY A 237 13.78 -11.74 10.10
CA GLY A 237 14.10 -10.44 9.51
C GLY A 237 14.68 -9.49 10.55
N VAL A 238 15.71 -8.74 10.19
CA VAL A 238 16.37 -7.74 11.06
C VAL A 238 16.27 -6.38 10.40
N ALA A 239 15.61 -5.44 11.06
CA ALA A 239 15.47 -4.08 10.54
C ALA A 239 16.81 -3.34 10.54
N VAL A 240 17.31 -2.94 9.38
CA VAL A 240 18.58 -2.22 9.19
C VAL A 240 18.33 -0.89 8.49
N GLN A 241 18.74 0.20 9.12
CA GLN A 241 18.73 1.53 8.51
C GLN A 241 19.89 1.69 7.54
N THR A 242 19.58 2.17 6.32
CA THR A 242 20.53 2.56 5.27
C THR A 242 20.27 4.00 4.83
N ASP A 243 21.14 4.55 3.99
CA ASP A 243 20.95 5.91 3.44
C ASP A 243 19.72 6.00 2.50
N ASP A 244 19.37 4.90 1.82
CA ASP A 244 18.22 4.81 0.91
C ASP A 244 16.91 4.48 1.62
N GLY A 245 16.95 4.08 2.89
CA GLY A 245 15.79 3.72 3.70
C GLY A 245 15.99 2.51 4.58
N LEU A 246 14.90 1.99 5.14
CA LEU A 246 14.91 0.79 5.97
C LEU A 246 14.79 -0.46 5.11
N VAL A 247 15.69 -1.43 5.30
CA VAL A 247 15.62 -2.76 4.70
C VAL A 247 15.63 -3.84 5.78
N VAL A 248 15.12 -5.02 5.45
CA VAL A 248 14.94 -6.13 6.41
C VAL A 248 15.62 -7.39 5.87
N PRO A 249 16.95 -7.51 5.97
CA PRO A 249 17.64 -8.76 5.66
C PRO A 249 17.30 -9.87 6.65
N VAL A 250 17.46 -11.13 6.21
CA VAL A 250 16.93 -12.31 6.88
C VAL A 250 18.01 -13.26 7.37
N VAL A 251 18.03 -13.49 8.67
CA VAL A 251 18.84 -14.55 9.29
C VAL A 251 18.08 -15.86 9.22
N ARG A 252 18.60 -16.83 8.49
CA ARG A 252 17.93 -18.12 8.23
C ARG A 252 18.17 -19.14 9.34
N GLY A 253 17.14 -19.95 9.66
CA GLY A 253 17.23 -21.10 10.54
C GLY A 253 17.64 -20.74 11.96
N CYS A 254 17.09 -19.66 12.52
CA CYS A 254 17.46 -19.12 13.83
C CYS A 254 17.21 -20.12 14.97
N GLU A 255 16.27 -21.04 14.82
CA GLU A 255 15.95 -22.09 15.79
C GLU A 255 17.12 -23.09 16.04
N ARG A 256 18.10 -23.13 15.13
CA ARG A 256 19.28 -24.04 15.20
C ARG A 256 20.59 -23.32 15.47
N ARG A 257 20.58 -21.99 15.48
CA ARG A 257 21.81 -21.18 15.63
C ARG A 257 22.07 -20.77 17.06
N SER A 258 23.32 -20.77 17.44
CA SER A 258 23.81 -20.16 18.69
C SER A 258 23.86 -18.63 18.57
N VAL A 259 23.89 -17.93 19.70
CA VAL A 259 24.01 -16.47 19.76
C VAL A 259 25.25 -15.95 19.01
N PRO A 260 26.46 -16.55 19.13
CA PRO A 260 27.62 -16.13 18.36
C PRO A 260 27.45 -16.28 16.85
N GLU A 261 26.81 -17.36 16.35
CA GLU A 261 26.53 -17.56 14.92
C GLU A 261 25.53 -16.51 14.41
N ILE A 262 24.48 -16.23 15.18
CA ILE A 262 23.52 -15.16 14.86
C ILE A 262 24.24 -13.80 14.83
N ALA A 263 25.13 -13.52 15.79
CA ALA A 263 25.85 -12.26 15.86
C ALA A 263 26.76 -12.01 14.63
N VAL A 264 27.45 -13.04 14.16
CA VAL A 264 28.27 -12.99 12.94
C VAL A 264 27.38 -12.70 11.74
N GLU A 265 26.27 -13.41 11.60
CA GLU A 265 25.37 -13.27 10.45
C GLU A 265 24.63 -11.92 10.44
N VAL A 266 24.13 -11.45 11.58
CA VAL A 266 23.52 -10.13 11.73
C VAL A 266 24.48 -9.02 11.30
N ARG A 267 25.77 -9.12 11.71
CA ARG A 267 26.79 -8.15 11.31
C ARG A 267 27.04 -8.16 9.82
N ARG A 268 27.22 -9.36 9.23
CA ARG A 268 27.41 -9.52 7.77
C ARG A 268 26.26 -8.91 6.98
N LEU A 269 25.03 -9.24 7.38
CA LEU A 269 23.80 -8.75 6.72
C LEU A 269 23.66 -7.23 6.88
N ALA A 270 23.93 -6.69 8.06
CA ALA A 270 23.86 -5.25 8.30
C ALA A 270 24.89 -4.47 7.47
N ASP A 271 26.11 -4.98 7.36
CA ASP A 271 27.17 -4.35 6.54
C ASP A 271 26.83 -4.47 5.04
N GLY A 272 26.35 -5.62 4.58
CA GLY A 272 25.87 -5.81 3.22
C GLY A 272 24.67 -4.92 2.86
N ALA A 273 23.74 -4.72 3.79
CA ALA A 273 22.60 -3.81 3.63
C ALA A 273 23.06 -2.36 3.41
N ARG A 274 23.98 -1.86 4.25
CA ARG A 274 24.54 -0.51 4.11
C ARG A 274 25.37 -0.31 2.85
N ALA A 275 26.04 -1.39 2.39
CA ALA A 275 26.81 -1.40 1.15
C ALA A 275 25.94 -1.59 -0.12
N GLY A 276 24.64 -1.90 0.03
CA GLY A 276 23.75 -2.22 -1.10
C GLY A 276 24.13 -3.50 -1.83
N SER A 277 24.83 -4.45 -1.18
CA SER A 277 25.40 -5.66 -1.80
C SER A 277 24.60 -6.95 -1.51
N LEU A 278 23.49 -6.84 -0.78
CA LEU A 278 22.64 -8.00 -0.48
C LEU A 278 21.88 -8.48 -1.71
N THR A 279 21.74 -9.80 -1.81
CA THR A 279 20.91 -10.44 -2.84
C THR A 279 19.42 -10.28 -2.52
N ALA A 280 18.58 -10.45 -3.55
CA ALA A 280 17.13 -10.43 -3.35
C ALA A 280 16.64 -11.58 -2.44
N GLU A 281 17.34 -12.71 -2.38
CA GLU A 281 17.03 -13.82 -1.49
C GLU A 281 17.27 -13.49 -0.02
N GLU A 282 18.29 -12.66 0.27
CA GLU A 282 18.62 -12.24 1.62
C GLU A 282 17.62 -11.19 2.18
N LEU A 283 16.77 -10.62 1.33
CA LEU A 283 15.80 -9.57 1.66
C LEU A 283 14.32 -10.03 1.66
N ARG A 284 14.05 -11.32 1.49
CA ARG A 284 12.68 -11.84 1.38
C ARG A 284 12.45 -13.10 2.21
N ASP A 285 11.19 -13.45 2.40
CA ASP A 285 10.75 -14.71 3.00
C ASP A 285 11.14 -14.90 4.47
N SER A 286 11.28 -13.80 5.23
CA SER A 286 11.29 -13.87 6.69
C SER A 286 9.95 -14.40 7.22
N THR A 287 10.00 -15.02 8.39
CA THR A 287 8.82 -15.59 9.05
C THR A 287 8.40 -14.80 10.29
N PHE A 288 9.33 -14.00 10.81
CA PHE A 288 9.18 -13.12 11.96
C PHE A 288 10.22 -12.00 11.84
N THR A 289 9.96 -10.81 12.38
CA THR A 289 10.91 -9.69 12.30
C THR A 289 11.29 -9.18 13.69
N VAL A 290 12.56 -8.81 13.86
CA VAL A 290 13.08 -8.08 15.03
C VAL A 290 13.54 -6.69 14.61
N THR A 291 13.05 -5.67 15.30
CA THR A 291 13.45 -4.27 15.07
C THR A 291 14.03 -3.62 16.33
N SER A 292 15.06 -2.83 16.16
CA SER A 292 15.67 -2.05 17.22
C SER A 292 16.15 -0.72 16.69
N ALA A 293 15.64 0.37 17.24
CA ALA A 293 16.14 1.72 16.93
C ALA A 293 17.41 2.10 17.73
N GLY A 294 17.96 1.17 18.51
CA GLY A 294 19.17 1.37 19.31
C GLY A 294 19.06 2.58 20.23
N LYS A 295 20.14 3.38 20.29
CA LYS A 295 20.21 4.58 21.14
C LYS A 295 19.23 5.69 20.73
N LEU A 296 18.76 5.69 19.48
CA LEU A 296 17.77 6.64 18.95
C LEU A 296 16.32 6.20 19.24
N GLY A 297 16.14 4.98 19.77
CA GLY A 297 14.85 4.45 20.13
C GLY A 297 14.11 5.32 21.14
N GLY A 298 12.80 5.48 20.94
CA GLY A 298 11.92 6.14 21.90
C GLY A 298 11.71 5.32 23.16
N LEU A 299 10.86 5.80 24.06
CA LEU A 299 10.40 5.04 25.22
C LEU A 299 9.73 3.75 24.77
N PHE A 300 8.87 3.84 23.75
CA PHE A 300 8.36 2.73 22.94
C PHE A 300 7.97 3.25 21.54
N VAL A 301 7.90 2.34 20.61
CA VAL A 301 7.42 2.54 19.23
C VAL A 301 6.49 1.37 18.92
N THR A 302 5.48 1.59 18.11
CA THR A 302 4.60 0.53 17.60
C THR A 302 5.03 0.17 16.19
N PRO A 303 5.89 -0.86 16.01
CA PRO A 303 6.34 -1.24 14.68
C PRO A 303 5.17 -1.82 13.88
N LEU A 304 5.13 -1.53 12.59
CA LEU A 304 4.22 -2.21 11.68
C LEU A 304 4.74 -3.62 11.40
N VAL A 305 3.82 -4.59 11.36
CA VAL A 305 4.14 -5.97 10.98
C VAL A 305 4.73 -5.98 9.57
N ASN A 306 5.75 -6.78 9.32
CA ASN A 306 6.36 -6.93 8.00
C ASN A 306 5.56 -7.94 7.17
N HIS A 307 4.49 -7.48 6.50
CA HIS A 307 3.63 -8.35 5.70
C HIS A 307 4.44 -9.23 4.71
N PRO A 308 4.18 -10.54 4.57
CA PRO A 308 3.03 -11.30 5.09
C PRO A 308 3.25 -11.99 6.44
N GLU A 309 4.20 -11.54 7.25
CA GLU A 309 4.38 -12.06 8.62
C GLU A 309 3.18 -11.72 9.50
N VAL A 310 3.01 -12.48 10.57
CA VAL A 310 1.96 -12.25 11.57
C VAL A 310 2.43 -11.32 12.70
N ALA A 311 3.73 -11.29 13.02
CA ALA A 311 4.21 -10.52 14.16
C ALA A 311 5.62 -9.97 13.98
N ILE A 312 5.93 -8.91 14.77
CA ILE A 312 7.23 -8.25 14.86
C ILE A 312 7.56 -7.90 16.31
N LEU A 313 8.81 -8.17 16.72
CA LEU A 313 9.34 -7.81 18.02
C LEU A 313 10.09 -6.48 17.95
N GLY A 314 9.76 -5.54 18.84
CA GLY A 314 10.42 -4.25 18.98
C GLY A 314 11.27 -4.15 20.25
N LEU A 315 12.53 -3.73 20.13
CA LEU A 315 13.42 -3.39 21.24
C LEU A 315 13.59 -1.88 21.31
N HIS A 316 13.29 -1.31 22.47
CA HIS A 316 13.26 0.13 22.66
C HIS A 316 14.45 0.65 23.45
N ARG A 317 14.45 1.96 23.76
CA ARG A 317 15.55 2.59 24.48
C ARG A 317 15.72 1.99 25.87
N ILE A 318 16.92 1.50 26.14
CA ILE A 318 17.35 1.01 27.45
C ILE A 318 18.08 2.14 28.14
N ALA A 319 17.73 2.43 29.40
CA ALA A 319 18.34 3.47 30.20
C ALA A 319 18.40 3.07 31.69
N ASP A 320 19.29 3.68 32.43
CA ASP A 320 19.30 3.53 33.87
C ASP A 320 18.05 4.19 34.47
N ARG A 321 17.30 3.42 35.27
CA ARG A 321 16.10 3.85 35.98
C ARG A 321 16.12 3.43 37.44
N ALA A 322 15.58 4.28 38.30
CA ALA A 322 15.32 3.92 39.69
C ALA A 322 14.07 3.03 39.75
N VAL A 323 14.21 1.80 40.20
CA VAL A 323 13.15 0.82 40.36
C VAL A 323 13.12 0.26 41.76
N VAL A 324 11.97 -0.23 42.20
CA VAL A 324 11.84 -0.89 43.50
C VAL A 324 12.09 -2.40 43.32
N ARG A 325 13.04 -2.96 44.07
CA ARG A 325 13.28 -4.39 44.19
C ARG A 325 13.47 -4.72 45.67
N ASP A 326 12.78 -5.72 46.17
CA ASP A 326 12.81 -6.16 47.57
C ASP A 326 12.58 -5.01 48.56
N GLY A 327 11.71 -4.07 48.23
CA GLY A 327 11.38 -2.91 49.06
C GLY A 327 12.44 -1.79 49.03
N GLN A 328 13.49 -1.92 48.22
CA GLN A 328 14.57 -0.91 48.09
C GLN A 328 14.57 -0.28 46.70
N VAL A 329 14.94 1.01 46.65
CA VAL A 329 15.16 1.70 45.37
C VAL A 329 16.57 1.38 44.88
N VAL A 330 16.63 0.74 43.69
CA VAL A 330 17.90 0.36 43.05
C VAL A 330 17.94 0.91 41.63
N VAL A 331 19.17 1.12 41.11
CA VAL A 331 19.32 1.49 39.69
C VAL A 331 19.44 0.24 38.84
N ARG A 332 18.62 0.16 37.78
CA ARG A 332 18.57 -0.93 36.83
C ARG A 332 18.56 -0.40 35.39
N LYS A 333 19.04 -1.20 34.43
CA LYS A 333 18.94 -0.92 33.02
C LYS A 333 17.56 -1.40 32.53
N ILE A 334 16.62 -0.47 32.43
CA ILE A 334 15.24 -0.78 32.06
C ILE A 334 14.98 -0.29 30.64
N GLY A 335 14.32 -1.13 29.87
CA GLY A 335 13.80 -0.82 28.54
C GLY A 335 12.46 -1.51 28.30
N ASN A 336 11.81 -1.18 27.20
CA ASN A 336 10.57 -1.84 26.81
C ASN A 336 10.82 -2.82 25.66
N VAL A 337 10.06 -3.91 25.66
CA VAL A 337 9.92 -4.86 24.57
C VAL A 337 8.48 -4.78 24.07
N SER A 338 8.29 -4.73 22.78
CA SER A 338 6.95 -4.72 22.19
C SER A 338 6.77 -5.87 21.20
N VAL A 339 5.55 -6.35 21.09
CA VAL A 339 5.13 -7.29 20.05
C VAL A 339 3.94 -6.67 19.34
N SER A 340 4.10 -6.33 18.05
CA SER A 340 2.96 -5.99 17.20
C SER A 340 2.57 -7.23 16.40
N PHE A 341 1.27 -7.49 16.28
CA PHE A 341 0.77 -8.72 15.68
C PHE A 341 -0.56 -8.48 14.96
N ASP A 342 -0.84 -9.35 13.99
CA ASP A 342 -2.12 -9.40 13.27
C ASP A 342 -3.20 -9.99 14.18
N HIS A 343 -4.15 -9.16 14.60
CA HIS A 343 -5.20 -9.59 15.54
C HIS A 343 -6.25 -10.51 14.91
N ARG A 344 -6.16 -10.80 13.60
CA ARG A 344 -6.94 -11.86 12.96
C ARG A 344 -6.40 -13.25 13.25
N VAL A 345 -5.09 -13.35 13.59
CA VAL A 345 -4.35 -14.60 13.78
C VAL A 345 -4.01 -14.83 15.25
N VAL A 346 -3.65 -13.77 15.98
CA VAL A 346 -3.16 -13.86 17.36
C VAL A 346 -4.01 -13.01 18.29
N ASP A 347 -4.43 -13.60 19.42
CA ASP A 347 -5.13 -12.89 20.49
C ASP A 347 -4.16 -12.19 21.44
N GLY A 348 -4.63 -11.11 22.09
CA GLY A 348 -3.83 -10.29 22.97
C GLY A 348 -3.17 -11.07 24.12
N ALA A 349 -3.86 -12.05 24.71
CA ALA A 349 -3.30 -12.90 25.77
C ALA A 349 -2.11 -13.74 25.27
N ARG A 350 -2.22 -14.32 24.06
CA ARG A 350 -1.14 -15.12 23.45
C ARG A 350 0.06 -14.25 23.11
N ALA A 351 -0.16 -13.04 22.61
CA ALA A 351 0.92 -12.09 22.34
C ALA A 351 1.62 -11.64 23.64
N ALA A 352 0.87 -11.45 24.72
CA ALA A 352 1.41 -11.12 26.04
C ALA A 352 2.27 -12.27 26.58
N GLU A 353 1.78 -13.51 26.57
CA GLU A 353 2.51 -14.71 27.00
C GLU A 353 3.81 -14.87 26.19
N PHE A 354 3.77 -14.71 24.87
CA PHE A 354 4.95 -14.75 24.02
C PHE A 354 5.96 -13.66 24.38
N CYS A 355 5.51 -12.41 24.60
CA CYS A 355 6.38 -11.30 24.97
C CYS A 355 7.09 -11.57 26.31
N LEU A 356 6.37 -12.08 27.31
CA LEU A 356 6.92 -12.46 28.60
C LEU A 356 7.93 -13.60 28.47
N GLU A 357 7.66 -14.62 27.68
CA GLU A 357 8.60 -15.71 27.39
C GLU A 357 9.88 -15.20 26.72
N VAL A 358 9.80 -14.26 25.76
CA VAL A 358 10.97 -13.63 25.15
C VAL A 358 11.78 -12.86 26.21
N ILE A 359 11.12 -12.10 27.10
CA ILE A 359 11.77 -11.35 28.18
C ILE A 359 12.48 -12.30 29.15
N GLU A 360 11.84 -13.39 29.57
CA GLU A 360 12.44 -14.38 30.44
C GLU A 360 13.69 -15.00 29.83
N ARG A 361 13.63 -15.37 28.53
CA ARG A 361 14.79 -15.90 27.81
C ARG A 361 15.92 -14.89 27.66
N LEU A 362 15.62 -13.62 27.43
CA LEU A 362 16.62 -12.55 27.40
C LEU A 362 17.32 -12.38 28.74
N GLN A 363 16.57 -12.42 29.84
CA GLN A 363 17.10 -12.29 31.19
C GLN A 363 17.88 -13.53 31.62
N SER A 364 17.40 -14.72 31.28
CA SER A 364 18.09 -15.99 31.59
C SER A 364 19.40 -16.18 30.82
N ALA A 365 19.54 -15.56 29.64
CA ALA A 365 20.80 -15.56 28.89
C ALA A 365 21.90 -14.74 29.59
N ALA A 366 21.52 -13.81 30.47
CA ALA A 366 22.44 -13.03 31.28
C ALA A 366 23.10 -13.83 32.41
N ASP A 367 22.45 -14.90 32.90
CA ASP A 367 22.92 -15.71 34.02
C ASP A 367 23.85 -16.87 33.59
N ARG A 368 24.06 -17.05 32.27
CA ARG A 368 24.96 -18.07 31.73
C ARG A 368 26.31 -17.46 31.41
N PRO A 369 27.41 -17.87 32.14
CA PRO A 369 28.74 -17.42 31.78
C PRO A 369 29.07 -17.90 30.35
N THR A 370 29.50 -16.95 29.50
CA THR A 370 30.02 -17.16 28.14
C THR A 370 31.28 -18.00 28.11
#